data_e65d6c1d5d0624443c1f522dc062fb48
#
_entry.id   e65d6c1d5d0624443c1f522dc062fb48
#
_cell.length_a   1.000
_cell.length_b   1.000
_cell.length_c   1.000
_cell.angle_alpha   90.00
_cell.angle_beta   90.00
_cell.angle_gamma   90.00
#
_symmetry.space_group_name_H-M   'P 1'
#
loop_
_entity.id
_entity.type
_entity.pdbx_description
1 polymer ?
#
loop_
_entity_poly.entity_id
_entity_poly.type
_entity_poly.pdbx_seq_one_letter_code
_entity_poly.pdbx_strand_id
1 'polypeptide(L)'
;MMIIGIDPGISGSICFFQDGIIKDVIEMPTMTDDKKNKRQVNGAQIFNEINERIKKFDKKNIKVVIEQVSAMPGQGVTSMFNFGQSFGILKGICSAMHLPVYYVRPAKWKKYFNLINSEKDASRTRAIEIFPYFSSQLSKKKDNNKADAILIASFFYETYQKEE
;
A
#
# COMPACT_ATOMS: atom_id res chain seq x y z
N MET A 1 8.58 15.82 -0.94
CA MET A 1 7.50 15.08 -1.64
C MET A 1 6.94 14.00 -0.73
N MET A 2 5.61 13.91 -0.62
CA MET A 2 4.93 12.83 0.12
C MET A 2 4.48 11.74 -0.86
N ILE A 3 4.83 10.51 -0.57
CA ILE A 3 4.36 9.32 -1.31
C ILE A 3 3.48 8.50 -0.40
N ILE A 4 2.32 8.10 -0.89
CA ILE A 4 1.42 7.18 -0.21
C ILE A 4 1.49 5.86 -0.98
N GLY A 5 2.20 4.87 -0.40
CA GLY A 5 2.32 3.53 -0.96
C GLY A 5 1.21 2.63 -0.42
N ILE A 6 0.50 1.95 -1.30
CA ILE A 6 -0.66 1.13 -0.92
C ILE A 6 -0.50 -0.28 -1.46
N ASP A 7 -0.49 -1.24 -0.52
CA ASP A 7 -0.77 -2.64 -0.79
C ASP A 7 -2.28 -2.84 -0.62
N PRO A 8 -3.04 -3.04 -1.72
CA PRO A 8 -4.50 -3.10 -1.65
C PRO A 8 -5.00 -4.43 -1.09
N GLY A 9 -6.24 -4.43 -0.61
CA GLY A 9 -6.91 -5.59 -0.04
C GLY A 9 -7.13 -5.48 1.46
N ILE A 10 -7.95 -6.38 2.02
CA ILE A 10 -8.31 -6.34 3.45
C ILE A 10 -7.14 -6.65 4.39
N SER A 11 -6.12 -7.31 3.90
CA SER A 11 -4.89 -7.60 4.64
C SER A 11 -3.73 -6.69 4.22
N GLY A 12 -3.99 -5.69 3.41
CA GLY A 12 -3.00 -4.74 2.94
C GLY A 12 -2.62 -3.67 3.97
N SER A 13 -1.91 -2.67 3.49
CA SER A 13 -1.40 -1.58 4.33
C SER A 13 -1.22 -0.30 3.52
N ILE A 14 -1.15 0.81 4.22
CA ILE A 14 -0.90 2.14 3.65
C ILE A 14 0.34 2.73 4.30
N CYS A 15 1.35 3.03 3.52
CA CYS A 15 2.59 3.66 3.95
C CYS A 15 2.62 5.15 3.57
N PHE A 16 2.94 5.99 4.53
CA PHE A 16 3.19 7.41 4.34
C PHE A 16 4.71 7.64 4.34
N PHE A 17 5.25 7.99 3.19
CA PHE A 17 6.68 8.06 2.93
C PHE A 17 7.04 9.48 2.46
N GLN A 18 7.89 10.15 3.19
CA GLN A 18 8.24 11.54 2.89
C GLN A 18 9.76 11.71 2.77
N ASP A 19 10.20 12.19 1.61
CA ASP A 19 11.60 12.54 1.36
C ASP A 19 12.60 11.45 1.77
N GLY A 20 12.30 10.20 1.42
CA GLY A 20 13.14 9.04 1.73
C GLY A 20 12.92 8.45 3.13
N ILE A 21 11.98 8.95 3.93
CA ILE A 21 11.75 8.54 5.31
C ILE A 21 10.32 8.00 5.50
N ILE A 22 10.18 6.86 6.16
CA ILE A 22 8.88 6.33 6.59
C ILE A 22 8.36 7.22 7.72
N LYS A 23 7.22 7.87 7.49
CA LYS A 23 6.53 8.67 8.52
C LYS A 23 5.55 7.84 9.32
N ASP A 24 4.80 6.99 8.67
CA ASP A 24 3.84 6.09 9.29
C ASP A 24 3.46 4.95 8.35
N VAL A 25 3.05 3.83 8.92
CA VAL A 25 2.44 2.71 8.18
C VAL A 25 1.26 2.18 8.97
N ILE A 26 0.11 2.13 8.33
CA ILE A 26 -1.11 1.62 8.95
C ILE A 26 -1.58 0.35 8.24
N GLU A 27 -2.17 -0.56 8.99
CA GLU A 27 -2.93 -1.67 8.43
C GLU A 27 -4.14 -1.12 7.67
N MET A 28 -4.57 -1.81 6.63
CA MET A 28 -5.76 -1.40 5.87
C MET A 28 -6.98 -1.33 6.79
N PRO A 29 -7.62 -0.16 6.92
CA PRO A 29 -8.86 -0.04 7.67
C PRO A 29 -9.95 -0.93 7.10
N THR A 30 -10.55 -1.75 7.94
CA THR A 30 -11.59 -2.71 7.55
C THR A 30 -12.79 -2.61 8.47
N MET A 31 -13.93 -3.07 7.96
CA MET A 31 -15.16 -3.24 8.72
C MET A 31 -15.75 -4.62 8.46
N THR A 32 -16.55 -5.13 9.39
CA THR A 32 -17.29 -6.38 9.22
C THR A 32 -18.67 -6.13 8.65
N ASP A 33 -19.10 -7.01 7.75
CA ASP A 33 -20.50 -7.10 7.35
C ASP A 33 -21.25 -7.92 8.42
N ASP A 34 -22.15 -7.29 9.17
CA ASP A 34 -22.88 -7.89 10.28
C ASP A 34 -23.66 -9.18 9.91
N LYS A 35 -24.05 -9.31 8.64
CA LYS A 35 -24.83 -10.46 8.16
C LYS A 35 -24.00 -11.69 7.79
N LYS A 36 -22.69 -11.54 7.52
CA LYS A 36 -21.86 -12.61 6.94
C LYS A 36 -20.50 -12.82 7.61
N ASN A 37 -20.20 -12.10 8.66
CA ASN A 37 -18.84 -12.09 9.28
C ASN A 37 -17.71 -11.86 8.28
N LYS A 38 -17.98 -11.22 7.16
CA LYS A 38 -16.99 -10.93 6.11
C LYS A 38 -16.39 -9.55 6.33
N ARG A 39 -15.08 -9.48 6.28
CA ARG A 39 -14.36 -8.21 6.34
C ARG A 39 -14.34 -7.57 4.95
N GLN A 40 -14.49 -6.27 4.92
CA GLN A 40 -14.30 -5.44 3.73
C GLN A 40 -13.52 -4.17 4.12
N VAL A 41 -12.94 -3.49 3.14
CA VAL A 41 -12.24 -2.23 3.41
C VAL A 41 -13.24 -1.15 3.87
N ASN A 42 -12.83 -0.36 4.84
CA ASN A 42 -13.61 0.76 5.36
C ASN A 42 -13.20 2.06 4.66
N GLY A 43 -13.92 2.42 3.60
CA GLY A 43 -13.61 3.59 2.79
C GLY A 43 -13.63 4.90 3.57
N ALA A 44 -14.58 5.07 4.49
CA ALA A 44 -14.68 6.28 5.32
C ALA A 44 -13.45 6.43 6.22
N GLN A 45 -13.02 5.36 6.85
CA GLN A 45 -11.84 5.38 7.71
C GLN A 45 -10.57 5.58 6.88
N ILE A 46 -10.45 4.94 5.72
CA ILE A 46 -9.30 5.16 4.80
C ILE A 46 -9.21 6.64 4.42
N PHE A 47 -10.33 7.26 4.06
CA PHE A 47 -10.37 8.69 3.76
C PHE A 47 -9.86 9.52 4.94
N ASN A 48 -10.35 9.28 6.15
CA ASN A 48 -9.95 10.02 7.35
C ASN A 48 -8.45 9.84 7.65
N GLU A 49 -7.95 8.61 7.58
CA GLU A 49 -6.53 8.29 7.84
C GLU A 49 -5.60 9.00 6.85
N ILE A 50 -5.96 9.01 5.58
CA ILE A 50 -5.18 9.71 4.55
C ILE A 50 -5.30 11.23 4.78
N ASN A 51 -6.51 11.76 4.90
CA ASN A 51 -6.76 13.18 5.03
C ASN A 51 -6.02 13.80 6.22
N GLU A 52 -6.04 13.16 7.38
CA GLU A 52 -5.35 13.65 8.59
C GLU A 52 -3.83 13.77 8.39
N ARG A 53 -3.22 12.84 7.67
CA ARG A 53 -1.76 12.82 7.46
C ARG A 53 -1.30 13.77 6.36
N ILE A 54 -2.17 14.10 5.42
CA ILE A 54 -1.79 14.96 4.29
C ILE A 54 -2.29 16.41 4.39
N LYS A 55 -3.16 16.74 5.35
CA LYS A 55 -3.80 18.06 5.45
C LYS A 55 -2.85 19.26 5.48
N LYS A 56 -1.60 19.03 5.89
CA LYS A 56 -0.55 20.09 5.95
C LYS A 56 0.30 20.15 4.68
N PHE A 57 0.06 19.28 3.71
CA PHE A 57 0.83 19.21 2.48
C PHE A 57 0.06 19.85 1.31
N ASP A 58 0.78 20.53 0.44
CA ASP A 58 0.23 20.89 -0.87
C ASP A 58 0.00 19.62 -1.68
N LYS A 59 -1.20 19.44 -2.19
CA LYS A 59 -1.60 18.24 -2.97
C LYS A 59 -0.70 18.01 -4.19
N LYS A 60 -0.10 19.06 -4.75
CA LYS A 60 0.87 18.96 -5.84
C LYS A 60 2.12 18.16 -5.46
N ASN A 61 2.46 18.16 -4.17
CA ASN A 61 3.60 17.46 -3.62
C ASN A 61 3.25 16.06 -3.08
N ILE A 62 2.05 15.55 -3.37
CA ILE A 62 1.59 14.25 -2.95
C ILE A 62 1.44 13.35 -4.17
N LYS A 63 1.95 12.13 -4.09
CA LYS A 63 1.79 11.08 -5.08
C LYS A 63 1.25 9.83 -4.39
N VAL A 64 0.26 9.18 -4.97
CA VAL A 64 -0.23 7.88 -4.49
C VAL A 64 0.24 6.80 -5.44
N VAL A 65 0.82 5.74 -4.93
CA VAL A 65 1.19 4.55 -5.70
C VAL A 65 0.48 3.34 -5.13
N ILE A 66 -0.31 2.67 -5.97
CA ILE A 66 -1.07 1.47 -5.59
C ILE A 66 -0.50 0.28 -6.34
N GLU A 67 -0.29 -0.83 -5.65
CA GLU A 67 0.06 -2.08 -6.32
C GLU A 67 -1.06 -2.45 -7.30
N GLN A 68 -0.68 -2.64 -8.56
CA GLN A 68 -1.63 -3.00 -9.61
C GLN A 68 -2.01 -4.46 -9.49
N VAL A 69 -3.27 -4.70 -9.23
CA VAL A 69 -3.83 -6.04 -9.16
C VAL A 69 -4.67 -6.31 -10.38
N SER A 70 -4.65 -7.54 -10.81
CA SER A 70 -5.47 -8.04 -11.91
C SER A 70 -6.11 -9.36 -11.54
N ALA A 71 -7.23 -9.66 -12.18
CA ALA A 71 -7.84 -10.97 -12.08
C ALA A 71 -6.86 -12.04 -12.61
N MET A 72 -6.70 -13.12 -11.86
CA MET A 72 -5.85 -14.25 -12.23
C MET A 72 -6.70 -15.48 -12.52
N PRO A 73 -6.40 -16.26 -13.56
CA PRO A 73 -7.06 -17.54 -13.79
C PRO A 73 -6.94 -18.46 -12.56
N GLY A 74 -8.02 -19.14 -12.21
CA GLY A 74 -8.05 -20.07 -11.07
C GLY A 74 -8.37 -19.44 -9.71
N GLN A 75 -8.52 -18.13 -9.62
CA GLN A 75 -9.04 -17.48 -8.41
C GLN A 75 -10.57 -17.62 -8.33
N GLY A 76 -11.10 -17.80 -7.10
CA GLY A 76 -12.54 -17.84 -6.87
C GLY A 76 -13.21 -16.53 -7.28
N VAL A 77 -14.36 -16.63 -7.96
CA VAL A 77 -15.14 -15.47 -8.46
C VAL A 77 -15.45 -14.47 -7.34
N THR A 78 -15.87 -14.96 -6.18
CA THR A 78 -16.18 -14.11 -5.00
C THR A 78 -14.93 -13.37 -4.50
N SER A 79 -13.79 -14.04 -4.43
CA SER A 79 -12.53 -13.42 -4.00
C SER A 79 -12.09 -12.33 -4.96
N MET A 80 -12.20 -12.56 -6.25
CA MET A 80 -11.88 -11.57 -7.28
C MET A 80 -12.79 -10.35 -7.22
N PHE A 81 -14.10 -10.57 -7.03
CA PHE A 81 -15.07 -9.49 -6.90
C PHE A 81 -14.78 -8.63 -5.66
N ASN A 82 -14.57 -9.24 -4.51
CA ASN A 82 -14.25 -8.53 -3.26
C ASN A 82 -12.94 -7.77 -3.35
N PHE A 83 -11.94 -8.35 -4.00
CA PHE A 83 -10.65 -7.70 -4.20
C PHE A 83 -10.76 -6.51 -5.16
N GLY A 84 -11.47 -6.67 -6.27
CA GLY A 84 -11.77 -5.58 -7.21
C GLY A 84 -12.57 -4.45 -6.57
N GLN A 85 -13.50 -4.77 -5.68
CA GLN A 85 -14.26 -3.80 -4.91
C GLN A 85 -13.36 -2.98 -3.97
N SER A 86 -12.46 -3.63 -3.24
CA SER A 86 -11.47 -2.96 -2.38
C SER A 86 -10.56 -2.03 -3.18
N PHE A 87 -10.06 -2.51 -4.31
CA PHE A 87 -9.24 -1.72 -5.22
C PHE A 87 -9.99 -0.50 -5.78
N GLY A 88 -11.25 -0.69 -6.16
CA GLY A 88 -12.13 0.39 -6.63
C GLY A 88 -12.40 1.46 -5.57
N ILE A 89 -12.59 1.07 -4.31
CA ILE A 89 -12.77 2.00 -3.19
C ILE A 89 -11.51 2.87 -3.02
N LEU A 90 -10.33 2.30 -3.02
CA LEU A 90 -9.06 3.05 -2.91
C LEU A 90 -8.90 4.06 -4.06
N LYS A 91 -9.17 3.63 -5.29
CA LYS A 91 -9.15 4.51 -6.46
C LYS A 91 -10.15 5.65 -6.34
N GLY A 92 -11.37 5.33 -5.92
CA GLY A 92 -12.44 6.31 -5.74
C GLY A 92 -12.11 7.36 -4.70
N ILE A 93 -11.53 6.97 -3.57
CA ILE A 93 -11.09 7.88 -2.51
C ILE A 93 -10.00 8.83 -3.05
N CYS A 94 -8.97 8.29 -3.68
CA CYS A 94 -7.89 9.12 -4.24
C CYS A 94 -8.41 10.10 -5.30
N SER A 95 -9.32 9.67 -6.16
CA SER A 95 -9.97 10.52 -7.17
C SER A 95 -10.79 11.63 -6.53
N ALA A 96 -11.61 11.31 -5.52
CA ALA A 96 -12.41 12.29 -4.80
C ALA A 96 -11.55 13.31 -4.03
N MET A 97 -10.38 12.90 -3.57
CA MET A 97 -9.40 13.77 -2.92
C MET A 97 -8.54 14.57 -3.92
N HIS A 98 -8.71 14.37 -5.22
CA HIS A 98 -7.87 14.95 -6.27
C HIS A 98 -6.38 14.64 -6.12
N LEU A 99 -6.05 13.41 -5.70
CA LEU A 99 -4.68 12.93 -5.58
C LEU A 99 -4.27 12.18 -6.86
N PRO A 100 -3.10 12.46 -7.44
CA PRO A 100 -2.59 11.71 -8.58
C PRO A 100 -2.24 10.28 -8.17
N VAL A 101 -2.73 9.31 -8.94
CA VAL A 101 -2.54 7.88 -8.67
C VAL A 101 -1.66 7.24 -9.73
N TYR A 102 -0.65 6.53 -9.29
CA TYR A 102 0.25 5.71 -10.09
C TYR A 102 0.05 4.25 -9.74
N TYR A 103 0.30 3.38 -10.70
CA TYR A 103 0.18 1.93 -10.51
C TYR A 103 1.51 1.26 -10.74
N VAL A 104 1.85 0.30 -9.86
CA VAL A 104 3.05 -0.52 -10.00
C VAL A 104 2.68 -2.00 -9.97
N ARG A 105 3.16 -2.76 -10.95
CA ARG A 105 2.98 -4.23 -10.97
C ARG A 105 3.84 -4.88 -9.89
N PRO A 106 3.35 -5.94 -9.21
CA PRO A 106 4.13 -6.67 -8.21
C PRO A 106 5.52 -7.09 -8.70
N ALA A 107 5.60 -7.63 -9.91
CA ALA A 107 6.87 -8.06 -10.49
C ALA A 107 7.90 -6.92 -10.64
N LYS A 108 7.45 -5.68 -10.86
CA LYS A 108 8.34 -4.54 -11.08
C LYS A 108 9.06 -4.14 -9.79
N TRP A 109 8.35 -3.90 -8.71
CA TRP A 109 8.96 -3.52 -7.44
C TRP A 109 9.67 -4.70 -6.75
N LYS A 110 9.13 -5.92 -6.86
CA LYS A 110 9.79 -7.12 -6.34
C LYS A 110 11.12 -7.39 -7.03
N LYS A 111 11.20 -7.21 -8.35
CA LYS A 111 12.47 -7.33 -9.09
C LYS A 111 13.49 -6.30 -8.61
N TYR A 112 13.05 -5.07 -8.38
CA TYR A 112 13.93 -3.99 -7.91
C TYR A 112 14.63 -4.32 -6.59
N PHE A 113 13.91 -4.94 -5.66
CA PHE A 113 14.43 -5.35 -4.35
C PHE A 113 14.96 -6.78 -4.30
N ASN A 114 15.09 -7.47 -5.43
CA ASN A 114 15.53 -8.88 -5.52
C ASN A 114 14.61 -9.86 -4.78
N LEU A 115 13.30 -9.64 -4.84
CA LEU A 115 12.28 -10.43 -4.14
C LEU A 115 11.50 -11.38 -5.06
N ILE A 116 11.88 -11.51 -6.33
CA ILE A 116 11.25 -12.47 -7.24
C ILE A 116 11.57 -13.88 -6.78
N ASN A 117 10.55 -14.74 -6.69
CA ASN A 117 10.64 -16.12 -6.20
C ASN A 117 11.19 -16.25 -4.76
N SER A 118 11.14 -15.18 -3.98
CA SER A 118 11.54 -15.20 -2.58
C SER A 118 10.44 -15.77 -1.68
N GLU A 119 10.82 -16.16 -0.46
CA GLU A 119 9.89 -16.59 0.57
C GLU A 119 8.90 -15.48 0.95
N LYS A 120 7.76 -15.89 1.52
CA LYS A 120 6.67 -14.98 1.90
C LYS A 120 7.09 -13.85 2.85
N ASP A 121 8.12 -14.08 3.67
CA ASP A 121 8.61 -13.11 4.68
C ASP A 121 9.78 -12.23 4.17
N ALA A 122 10.18 -12.40 2.93
CA ALA A 122 11.35 -11.71 2.37
C ALA A 122 11.18 -10.19 2.29
N SER A 123 9.95 -9.70 2.04
CA SER A 123 9.66 -8.26 2.02
C SER A 123 9.94 -7.61 3.37
N ARG A 124 9.56 -8.27 4.47
CA ARG A 124 9.79 -7.78 5.83
C ARG A 124 11.28 -7.69 6.13
N THR A 125 12.04 -8.73 5.84
CA THR A 125 13.49 -8.74 6.00
C THR A 125 14.11 -7.60 5.20
N ARG A 126 13.73 -7.45 3.94
CA ARG A 126 14.27 -6.40 3.07
C ARG A 126 13.94 -4.99 3.55
N ALA A 127 12.72 -4.75 4.02
CA ALA A 127 12.32 -3.46 4.60
C ALA A 127 13.12 -3.12 5.85
N ILE A 128 13.40 -4.10 6.73
CA ILE A 128 14.23 -3.91 7.92
C ILE A 128 15.68 -3.57 7.54
N GLU A 129 16.24 -4.22 6.53
CA GLU A 129 17.58 -3.93 6.05
C GLU A 129 17.72 -2.49 5.55
N ILE A 130 16.74 -2.01 4.79
CA ILE A 130 16.75 -0.65 4.21
C ILE A 130 16.41 0.41 5.27
N PHE A 131 15.47 0.11 6.16
CA PHE A 131 14.94 1.02 7.17
C PHE A 131 15.08 0.46 8.59
N PRO A 132 16.32 0.26 9.11
CA PRO A 132 16.55 -0.36 10.41
C PRO A 132 15.90 0.39 11.57
N TYR A 133 15.73 1.71 11.46
CA TYR A 133 15.04 2.53 12.46
C TYR A 133 13.54 2.19 12.60
N PHE A 134 12.95 1.50 11.61
CA PHE A 134 11.55 1.10 11.62
C PHE A 134 11.35 -0.37 12.03
N SER A 135 12.42 -1.09 12.34
CA SER A 135 12.42 -2.54 12.59
C SER A 135 11.48 -2.99 13.71
N SER A 136 11.33 -2.19 14.76
CA SER A 136 10.43 -2.51 15.89
C SER A 136 8.96 -2.66 15.45
N GLN A 137 8.53 -1.93 14.44
CA GLN A 137 7.17 -1.97 13.88
C GLN A 137 6.99 -3.08 12.83
N LEU A 138 8.06 -3.78 12.48
CA LEU A 138 8.08 -4.90 11.54
C LEU A 138 8.50 -6.22 12.22
N SER A 139 8.34 -6.33 13.53
CA SER A 139 8.84 -7.47 14.31
C SER A 139 8.05 -8.77 14.15
N LYS A 140 6.79 -8.71 13.71
CA LYS A 140 5.90 -9.86 13.60
C LYS A 140 5.75 -10.31 12.15
N LYS A 141 5.55 -11.63 11.93
CA LYS A 141 5.29 -12.17 10.58
C LYS A 141 4.14 -11.48 9.85
N LYS A 142 3.08 -11.13 10.55
CA LYS A 142 1.93 -10.40 9.99
C LYS A 142 2.29 -9.01 9.45
N ASP A 143 3.38 -8.41 9.91
CA ASP A 143 3.84 -7.10 9.47
C ASP A 143 4.46 -7.13 8.05
N ASN A 144 4.50 -8.32 7.41
CA ASN A 144 4.92 -8.44 6.01
C ASN A 144 4.07 -7.57 5.08
N ASN A 145 2.79 -7.41 5.37
CA ASN A 145 1.90 -6.55 4.58
C ASN A 145 2.28 -5.07 4.70
N LYS A 146 2.74 -4.64 5.88
CA LYS A 146 3.30 -3.29 6.08
C LYS A 146 4.59 -3.10 5.29
N ALA A 147 5.43 -4.13 5.27
CA ALA A 147 6.67 -4.12 4.51
C ALA A 147 6.42 -3.97 3.00
N ASP A 148 5.41 -4.62 2.46
CA ASP A 148 5.05 -4.47 1.05
C ASP A 148 4.67 -3.03 0.72
N ALA A 149 3.83 -2.39 1.53
CA ALA A 149 3.47 -0.98 1.32
C ALA A 149 4.68 -0.02 1.44
N ILE A 150 5.61 -0.29 2.36
CA ILE A 150 6.87 0.45 2.49
C ILE A 150 7.72 0.32 1.22
N LEU A 151 7.92 -0.91 0.76
CA LEU A 151 8.75 -1.18 -0.42
C LEU A 151 8.13 -0.60 -1.70
N ILE A 152 6.80 -0.64 -1.84
CA ILE A 152 6.09 0.01 -2.95
C ILE A 152 6.36 1.53 -2.94
N ALA A 153 6.24 2.18 -1.78
CA ALA A 153 6.49 3.61 -1.65
C ALA A 153 7.96 3.96 -1.92
N SER A 154 8.90 3.20 -1.36
CA SER A 154 10.34 3.38 -1.56
C SER A 154 10.75 3.17 -3.03
N PHE A 155 10.25 2.11 -3.66
CA PHE A 155 10.48 1.86 -5.08
C PHE A 155 10.04 3.05 -5.94
N PHE A 156 8.84 3.55 -5.69
CA PHE A 156 8.32 4.68 -6.45
C PHE A 156 9.16 5.94 -6.21
N TYR A 157 9.52 6.24 -4.98
CA TYR A 157 10.36 7.38 -4.64
C TYR A 157 11.71 7.33 -5.38
N GLU A 158 12.39 6.21 -5.35
CA GLU A 158 13.73 6.06 -5.93
C GLU A 158 13.72 6.05 -7.47
N THR A 159 12.65 5.54 -8.08
CA THR A 159 12.53 5.47 -9.55
C THR A 159 11.94 6.75 -10.15
N TYR A 160 10.97 7.37 -9.47
CA TYR A 160 10.33 8.58 -9.93
C TYR A 160 11.30 9.78 -9.98
N GLN A 161 12.19 9.90 -8.99
CA GLN A 161 13.20 10.98 -8.99
C GLN A 161 14.25 10.85 -10.09
N LYS A 162 14.43 9.66 -10.66
CA LYS A 162 15.39 9.43 -11.76
C LYS A 162 14.82 9.77 -13.13
N GLU A 163 13.50 9.94 -13.23
CA GLU A 163 12.80 10.27 -14.47
C GLU A 163 12.54 11.78 -14.63
N GLU A 164 12.76 12.57 -13.58
CA GLU A 164 12.78 14.06 -13.60
C GLU A 164 14.21 14.60 -13.82
#